data_858f16725b0485104c64853383e4e11c
#
_entry.id   858f16725b0485104c64853383e4e11c
#
_cell.length_a   1.000
_cell.length_b   1.000
_cell.length_c   1.000
_cell.angle_alpha   90.00
_cell.angle_beta   90.00
_cell.angle_gamma   90.00
#
_symmetry.space_group_name_H-M   'P 1'
#
loop_
_entity.id
_entity.type
_entity.pdbx_description
1 polymer ?
#
loop_
_entity_poly.entity_id
_entity_poly.type
_entity_poly.pdbx_seq_one_letter_code
_entity_poly.pdbx_strand_id
1 'polypeptide(L)'
;MRSRVERLGYLGEFFQYSGALPDVLAPYMEMTEALKQALPDRLTETGALTVARLMGNAYELHQHERLSVKRGFGEDWVAAVERLSPDDALLLSDEERAVQRLVMAMVERHGVGISREIKATVERVGADQALAVMFLVGRYITHALIVNGLELQPPVPSIFEKLGS
;
A
#
# COMPACT_ATOMS: atom_id res chain seq x y z
N MET A 1 5.40 3.41 -19.65
CA MET A 1 6.73 3.32 -19.01
C MET A 1 7.47 4.66 -18.94
N ARG A 2 7.67 5.40 -20.05
CA ARG A 2 8.40 6.69 -20.05
C ARG A 2 7.91 7.67 -18.98
N SER A 3 6.60 7.90 -18.85
CA SER A 3 6.02 8.83 -17.87
C SER A 3 6.32 8.50 -16.40
N ARG A 4 6.58 7.23 -16.07
CA ARG A 4 6.96 6.81 -14.71
C ARG A 4 8.43 7.01 -14.42
N VAL A 5 9.31 6.71 -15.37
CA VAL A 5 10.74 6.99 -15.23
C VAL A 5 10.95 8.51 -15.10
N GLU A 6 10.22 9.31 -15.89
CA GLU A 6 10.25 10.77 -15.80
C GLU A 6 9.75 11.28 -14.43
N ARG A 7 8.73 10.62 -13.85
CA ARG A 7 8.16 11.00 -12.53
C ARG A 7 9.00 10.55 -11.35
N LEU A 8 9.62 9.36 -11.42
CA LEU A 8 10.36 8.73 -10.32
C LEU A 8 11.87 8.94 -10.43
N GLY A 9 12.39 9.26 -11.61
CA GLY A 9 13.83 9.43 -11.86
C GLY A 9 14.59 8.10 -11.98
N TYR A 10 13.93 6.95 -11.88
CA TYR A 10 14.52 5.62 -12.00
C TYR A 10 13.52 4.60 -12.54
N LEU A 11 14.03 3.50 -13.11
CA LEU A 11 13.26 2.30 -13.44
C LEU A 11 13.54 1.25 -12.36
N GLY A 12 12.61 1.07 -11.42
CA GLY A 12 12.78 0.07 -10.37
C GLY A 12 12.94 -1.35 -10.92
N GLU A 13 13.67 -2.19 -10.19
CA GLU A 13 13.96 -3.57 -10.59
C GLU A 13 12.70 -4.39 -10.88
N PHE A 14 11.62 -4.16 -10.11
CA PHE A 14 10.31 -4.79 -10.37
C PHE A 14 9.87 -4.63 -11.83
N PHE A 15 10.00 -3.42 -12.40
CA PHE A 15 9.63 -3.16 -13.79
C PHE A 15 10.60 -3.78 -14.81
N GLN A 16 11.87 -3.94 -14.43
CA GLN A 16 12.86 -4.60 -15.29
C GLN A 16 12.50 -6.08 -15.44
N TYR A 17 12.21 -6.78 -14.34
CA TYR A 17 11.80 -8.20 -14.36
C TYR A 17 10.41 -8.38 -15.00
N SER A 18 9.42 -7.60 -14.58
CA SER A 18 8.04 -7.71 -15.07
C SER A 18 7.89 -7.28 -16.54
N GLY A 19 8.84 -6.53 -17.07
CA GLY A 19 8.89 -6.14 -18.49
C GLY A 19 9.03 -7.32 -19.45
N ALA A 20 9.43 -8.51 -18.97
CA ALA A 20 9.41 -9.75 -19.73
C ALA A 20 7.99 -10.24 -20.05
N LEU A 21 6.97 -9.75 -19.31
CA LEU A 21 5.54 -10.11 -19.47
C LEU A 21 4.70 -8.85 -19.68
N PRO A 22 4.85 -8.14 -20.80
CA PRO A 22 4.22 -6.84 -21.01
C PRO A 22 2.68 -6.93 -21.01
N ASP A 23 2.11 -8.03 -21.52
CA ASP A 23 0.67 -8.27 -21.57
C ASP A 23 0.05 -8.57 -20.19
N VAL A 24 0.86 -8.88 -19.19
CA VAL A 24 0.45 -9.01 -17.78
C VAL A 24 0.72 -7.72 -17.02
N LEU A 25 1.88 -7.10 -17.24
CA LEU A 25 2.29 -5.90 -16.53
C LEU A 25 1.37 -4.71 -16.85
N ALA A 26 0.97 -4.53 -18.12
CA ALA A 26 0.15 -3.38 -18.51
C ALA A 26 -1.21 -3.39 -17.80
N PRO A 27 -2.04 -4.45 -17.85
CA PRO A 27 -3.31 -4.52 -17.12
C PRO A 27 -3.14 -4.43 -15.59
N TYR A 28 -2.07 -5.01 -15.04
CA TYR A 28 -1.77 -4.90 -13.61
C TYR A 28 -1.52 -3.44 -13.18
N MET A 29 -0.88 -2.67 -14.04
CA MET A 29 -0.64 -1.26 -13.79
C MET A 29 -1.90 -0.40 -14.01
N GLU A 30 -2.72 -0.74 -15.00
CA GLU A 30 -4.03 -0.11 -15.23
C GLU A 30 -4.95 -0.33 -14.03
N MET A 31 -5.01 -1.55 -13.47
CA MET A 31 -5.74 -1.83 -12.23
C MET A 31 -5.25 -0.94 -11.07
N THR A 32 -3.94 -0.75 -10.94
CA THR A 32 -3.37 0.13 -9.89
C THR A 32 -3.86 1.57 -10.03
N GLU A 33 -3.86 2.12 -11.24
CA GLU A 33 -4.34 3.48 -11.47
C GLU A 33 -5.87 3.61 -11.26
N ALA A 34 -6.65 2.60 -11.66
CA ALA A 34 -8.09 2.56 -11.41
C ALA A 34 -8.42 2.53 -9.91
N LEU A 35 -7.67 1.75 -9.12
CA LEU A 35 -7.84 1.70 -7.67
C LEU A 35 -7.51 3.02 -6.98
N LYS A 36 -6.47 3.73 -7.46
CA LYS A 36 -6.13 5.07 -6.97
C LYS A 36 -7.20 6.13 -7.29
N GLN A 37 -7.95 5.95 -8.37
CA GLN A 37 -9.08 6.81 -8.71
C GLN A 37 -10.33 6.47 -7.89
N ALA A 38 -10.50 5.21 -7.49
CA ALA A 38 -11.64 4.74 -6.70
C ALA A 38 -11.53 5.07 -5.20
N LEU A 39 -10.33 5.40 -4.71
CA LEU A 39 -10.05 5.63 -3.30
C LEU A 39 -9.43 7.01 -3.07
N PRO A 40 -9.80 7.69 -1.96
CA PRO A 40 -9.03 8.83 -1.47
C PRO A 40 -7.56 8.46 -1.24
N ASP A 41 -6.66 9.40 -1.50
CA ASP A 41 -5.22 9.19 -1.35
C ASP A 41 -4.82 8.64 0.02
N ARG A 42 -5.41 9.17 1.11
CA ARG A 42 -5.10 8.70 2.47
C ARG A 42 -5.53 7.26 2.72
N LEU A 43 -6.68 6.83 2.19
CA LEU A 43 -7.11 5.43 2.30
C LEU A 43 -6.24 4.50 1.45
N THR A 44 -5.83 4.96 0.26
CA THR A 44 -4.89 4.23 -0.60
C THR A 44 -3.56 4.00 0.10
N GLU A 45 -2.98 5.07 0.68
CA GLU A 45 -1.68 4.97 1.37
C GLU A 45 -1.80 4.19 2.69
N THR A 46 -2.90 4.32 3.44
CA THR A 46 -3.16 3.47 4.62
C THR A 46 -3.13 1.99 4.24
N GLY A 47 -3.82 1.62 3.16
CA GLY A 47 -3.83 0.24 2.68
C GLY A 47 -2.46 -0.24 2.21
N ALA A 48 -1.78 0.55 1.38
CA ALA A 48 -0.47 0.22 0.81
C ALA A 48 0.61 0.04 1.89
N LEU A 49 0.74 1.00 2.80
CA LEU A 49 1.70 0.94 3.92
C LEU A 49 1.41 -0.26 4.84
N THR A 50 0.13 -0.49 5.17
CA THR A 50 -0.28 -1.62 6.03
C THR A 50 0.09 -2.96 5.41
N VAL A 51 -0.23 -3.19 4.12
CA VAL A 51 0.16 -4.44 3.44
C VAL A 51 1.67 -4.57 3.36
N ALA A 52 2.37 -3.50 2.96
CA ALA A 52 3.84 -3.53 2.84
C ALA A 52 4.51 -3.88 4.18
N ARG A 53 4.02 -3.31 5.29
CA ARG A 53 4.52 -3.59 6.63
C ARG A 53 4.27 -5.03 7.05
N LEU A 54 3.04 -5.54 6.87
CA LEU A 54 2.66 -6.91 7.23
C LEU A 54 3.40 -7.97 6.40
N MET A 55 3.63 -7.67 5.11
CA MET A 55 4.30 -8.58 4.19
C MET A 55 5.84 -8.47 4.21
N GLY A 56 6.41 -7.59 5.04
CA GLY A 56 7.86 -7.33 5.04
C GLY A 56 8.38 -6.81 3.70
N ASN A 57 7.55 -6.08 2.96
CA ASN A 57 7.89 -5.56 1.63
C ASN A 57 8.54 -4.17 1.76
N ALA A 58 9.81 -4.11 2.08
CA ALA A 58 10.58 -2.88 2.18
C ALA A 58 10.63 -2.11 0.85
N TYR A 59 10.57 -2.82 -0.29
CA TYR A 59 10.58 -2.21 -1.62
C TYR A 59 9.43 -1.22 -1.84
N GLU A 60 8.19 -1.58 -1.45
CA GLU A 60 7.02 -0.69 -1.52
C GLU A 60 6.93 0.24 -0.30
N LEU A 61 7.27 -0.26 0.88
CA LEU A 61 7.16 0.49 2.13
C LEU A 61 7.88 1.83 2.01
N HIS A 62 9.18 1.83 1.70
CA HIS A 62 9.99 3.05 1.61
C HIS A 62 9.49 4.03 0.53
N GLN A 63 8.95 3.52 -0.58
CA GLN A 63 8.38 4.37 -1.62
C GLN A 63 7.08 5.04 -1.16
N HIS A 64 6.20 4.29 -0.47
CA HIS A 64 4.93 4.81 0.04
C HIS A 64 5.11 5.73 1.25
N GLU A 65 6.10 5.51 2.11
CA GLU A 65 6.52 6.45 3.13
C GLU A 65 6.81 7.84 2.50
N ARG A 66 7.71 7.88 1.52
CA ARG A 66 8.09 9.11 0.83
C ARG A 66 6.94 9.76 0.07
N LEU A 67 6.11 8.95 -0.58
CA LEU A 67 4.93 9.44 -1.29
C LEU A 67 3.94 10.09 -0.32
N SER A 68 3.70 9.48 0.84
CA SER A 68 2.79 10.00 1.87
C SER A 68 3.28 11.33 2.43
N VAL A 69 4.58 11.45 2.72
CA VAL A 69 5.19 12.73 3.16
C VAL A 69 5.09 13.78 2.06
N LYS A 70 5.38 13.43 0.81
CA LYS A 70 5.25 14.34 -0.35
C LYS A 70 3.82 14.84 -0.55
N ARG A 71 2.82 14.04 -0.21
CA ARG A 71 1.40 14.40 -0.23
C ARG A 71 0.97 15.26 0.97
N GLY A 72 1.88 15.53 1.91
CA GLY A 72 1.63 16.37 3.08
C GLY A 72 0.95 15.64 4.24
N PHE A 73 0.98 14.30 4.29
CA PHE A 73 0.39 13.54 5.42
C PHE A 73 1.26 13.60 6.67
N GLY A 74 2.57 13.80 6.52
CA GLY A 74 3.53 13.92 7.61
C GLY A 74 4.14 12.59 8.06
N GLU A 75 5.37 12.65 8.59
CA GLU A 75 6.10 11.46 9.07
C GLU A 75 5.40 10.80 10.27
N ASP A 76 4.82 11.58 11.17
CA ASP A 76 4.07 11.06 12.32
C ASP A 76 2.86 10.24 11.92
N TRP A 77 2.16 10.63 10.84
CA TRP A 77 1.06 9.87 10.29
C TRP A 77 1.55 8.54 9.69
N VAL A 78 2.63 8.57 8.91
CA VAL A 78 3.25 7.36 8.37
C VAL A 78 3.63 6.41 9.51
N ALA A 79 4.32 6.91 10.53
CA ALA A 79 4.68 6.12 11.71
C ALA A 79 3.45 5.54 12.43
N ALA A 80 2.32 6.29 12.48
CA ALA A 80 1.09 5.81 13.07
C ALA A 80 0.48 4.63 12.28
N VAL A 81 0.49 4.70 10.94
CA VAL A 81 0.04 3.58 10.09
C VAL A 81 0.94 2.36 10.28
N GLU A 82 2.25 2.54 10.27
CA GLU A 82 3.22 1.44 10.37
C GLU A 82 3.25 0.72 11.72
N ARG A 83 2.75 1.36 12.78
CA ARG A 83 2.61 0.70 14.09
C ARG A 83 1.59 -0.43 14.09
N LEU A 84 0.69 -0.51 13.11
CA LEU A 84 -0.35 -1.54 12.98
C LEU A 84 -1.25 -1.64 14.23
N SER A 85 -1.51 -0.52 14.87
CA SER A 85 -2.34 -0.41 16.08
C SER A 85 -3.46 0.60 15.87
N PRO A 86 -4.45 0.29 15.01
CA PRO A 86 -5.48 1.26 14.62
C PRO A 86 -6.33 1.76 15.80
N ASP A 87 -6.46 0.97 16.86
CA ASP A 87 -7.27 1.36 18.02
C ASP A 87 -6.59 2.48 18.84
N ASP A 88 -5.27 2.55 18.84
CA ASP A 88 -4.46 3.54 19.57
C ASP A 88 -3.95 4.68 18.66
N ALA A 89 -4.27 4.64 17.38
CA ALA A 89 -3.74 5.58 16.38
C ALA A 89 -4.57 6.86 16.32
N LEU A 90 -4.33 7.81 17.22
CA LEU A 90 -5.06 9.09 17.30
C LEU A 90 -4.90 9.97 16.05
N LEU A 91 -3.82 9.79 15.29
CA LEU A 91 -3.56 10.53 14.04
C LEU A 91 -4.33 9.98 12.84
N LEU A 92 -4.90 8.79 12.94
CA LEU A 92 -5.72 8.21 11.89
C LEU A 92 -7.19 8.60 12.07
N SER A 93 -7.86 8.91 10.97
CA SER A 93 -9.31 9.12 10.96
C SER A 93 -10.06 7.80 11.25
N ASP A 94 -11.37 7.89 11.51
CA ASP A 94 -12.20 6.69 11.71
C ASP A 94 -12.24 5.80 10.47
N GLU A 95 -12.24 6.41 9.27
CA GLU A 95 -12.19 5.72 7.99
C GLU A 95 -10.85 4.99 7.81
N GLU A 96 -9.74 5.67 8.08
CA GLU A 96 -8.39 5.10 8.00
C GLU A 96 -8.22 3.93 8.97
N ARG A 97 -8.71 4.08 10.20
CA ARG A 97 -8.69 2.99 11.20
C ARG A 97 -9.52 1.78 10.77
N ALA A 98 -10.71 2.02 10.19
CA ALA A 98 -11.55 0.93 9.69
C ALA A 98 -10.88 0.20 8.51
N VAL A 99 -10.32 0.95 7.56
CA VAL A 99 -9.55 0.40 6.44
C VAL A 99 -8.35 -0.39 6.94
N GLN A 100 -7.57 0.13 7.89
CA GLN A 100 -6.41 -0.57 8.42
C GLN A 100 -6.79 -1.90 9.08
N ARG A 101 -7.86 -1.93 9.90
CA ARG A 101 -8.37 -3.19 10.50
C ARG A 101 -8.78 -4.20 9.44
N LEU A 102 -9.47 -3.77 8.38
CA LEU A 102 -9.86 -4.64 7.27
C LEU A 102 -8.62 -5.22 6.57
N VAL A 103 -7.64 -4.38 6.25
CA VAL A 103 -6.39 -4.80 5.59
C VAL A 103 -5.64 -5.82 6.46
N MET A 104 -5.46 -5.54 7.74
CA MET A 104 -4.82 -6.46 8.69
C MET A 104 -5.55 -7.81 8.74
N ALA A 105 -6.87 -7.78 8.90
CA ALA A 105 -7.69 -8.99 8.94
C ALA A 105 -7.60 -9.81 7.63
N MET A 106 -7.57 -9.14 6.48
CA MET A 106 -7.42 -9.79 5.17
C MET A 106 -6.09 -10.51 5.04
N VAL A 107 -5.00 -9.85 5.43
CA VAL A 107 -3.65 -10.44 5.34
C VAL A 107 -3.47 -11.56 6.35
N GLU A 108 -3.78 -11.32 7.62
CA GLU A 108 -3.55 -12.27 8.71
C GLU A 108 -4.44 -13.52 8.63
N ARG A 109 -5.70 -13.35 8.21
CA ARG A 109 -6.69 -14.44 8.13
C ARG A 109 -6.97 -14.92 6.72
N HIS A 110 -6.19 -14.47 5.73
CA HIS A 110 -6.37 -14.85 4.32
C HIS A 110 -7.80 -14.61 3.81
N GLY A 111 -8.45 -13.55 4.27
CA GLY A 111 -9.84 -13.21 3.93
C GLY A 111 -10.91 -14.05 4.60
N VAL A 112 -10.56 -14.98 5.49
CA VAL A 112 -11.53 -15.88 6.14
C VAL A 112 -12.08 -15.25 7.43
N GLY A 113 -13.41 -15.26 7.59
CA GLY A 113 -14.07 -14.81 8.83
C GLY A 113 -13.94 -13.30 9.08
N ILE A 114 -13.86 -12.47 8.06
CA ILE A 114 -13.65 -11.01 8.14
C ILE A 114 -14.92 -10.17 7.92
N SER A 115 -16.09 -10.79 7.98
CA SER A 115 -17.39 -10.10 7.71
C SER A 115 -17.63 -8.90 8.62
N ARG A 116 -17.13 -8.94 9.86
CA ARG A 116 -17.25 -7.84 10.81
C ARG A 116 -16.45 -6.63 10.36
N GLU A 117 -15.21 -6.83 9.93
CA GLU A 117 -14.30 -5.78 9.45
C GLU A 117 -14.80 -5.20 8.13
N ILE A 118 -15.31 -6.04 7.22
CA ILE A 118 -15.96 -5.57 5.98
C ILE A 118 -17.15 -4.67 6.33
N LYS A 119 -18.06 -5.13 7.17
CA LYS A 119 -19.24 -4.34 7.56
C LYS A 119 -18.86 -3.00 8.19
N ALA A 120 -17.92 -3.00 9.13
CA ALA A 120 -17.42 -1.78 9.75
C ALA A 120 -16.79 -0.81 8.77
N THR A 121 -16.06 -1.32 7.77
CA THR A 121 -15.48 -0.49 6.71
C THR A 121 -16.55 0.08 5.79
N VAL A 122 -17.54 -0.74 5.37
CA VAL A 122 -18.68 -0.28 4.56
C VAL A 122 -19.46 0.84 5.26
N GLU A 123 -19.66 0.74 6.55
CA GLU A 123 -20.34 1.78 7.36
C GLU A 123 -19.58 3.12 7.37
N ARG A 124 -18.27 3.09 7.18
CA ARG A 124 -17.41 4.30 7.19
C ARG A 124 -17.18 4.90 5.81
N VAL A 125 -16.86 4.06 4.83
CA VAL A 125 -16.41 4.52 3.51
C VAL A 125 -17.38 4.17 2.37
N GLY A 126 -18.41 3.38 2.63
CA GLY A 126 -19.33 2.88 1.61
C GLY A 126 -18.85 1.58 0.96
N ALA A 127 -19.78 0.88 0.27
CA ALA A 127 -19.54 -0.45 -0.29
C ALA A 127 -18.47 -0.44 -1.41
N ASP A 128 -18.52 0.57 -2.29
CA ASP A 128 -17.62 0.66 -3.43
C ASP A 128 -16.17 0.86 -2.99
N GLN A 129 -15.93 1.76 -2.03
CA GLN A 129 -14.58 1.99 -1.50
C GLN A 129 -14.10 0.79 -0.66
N ALA A 130 -14.96 0.16 0.13
CA ALA A 130 -14.60 -1.05 0.86
C ALA A 130 -14.16 -2.17 -0.10
N LEU A 131 -14.89 -2.37 -1.20
CA LEU A 131 -14.49 -3.33 -2.24
C LEU A 131 -13.19 -2.93 -2.93
N ALA A 132 -13.00 -1.64 -3.22
CA ALA A 132 -11.76 -1.15 -3.81
C ALA A 132 -10.55 -1.38 -2.87
N VAL A 133 -10.72 -1.23 -1.55
CA VAL A 133 -9.69 -1.60 -0.56
C VAL A 133 -9.34 -3.09 -0.65
N MET A 134 -10.33 -3.97 -0.79
CA MET A 134 -10.07 -5.41 -0.90
C MET A 134 -9.26 -5.75 -2.16
N PHE A 135 -9.58 -5.14 -3.31
CA PHE A 135 -8.76 -5.27 -4.52
C PHE A 135 -7.36 -4.69 -4.35
N LEU A 136 -7.24 -3.55 -3.66
CA LEU A 136 -5.96 -2.92 -3.35
C LEU A 136 -5.06 -3.87 -2.55
N VAL A 137 -5.60 -4.54 -1.53
CA VAL A 137 -4.88 -5.54 -0.73
C VAL A 137 -4.34 -6.65 -1.62
N GLY A 138 -5.19 -7.26 -2.47
CA GLY A 138 -4.75 -8.31 -3.39
C GLY A 138 -3.64 -7.85 -4.33
N ARG A 139 -3.75 -6.64 -4.87
CA ARG A 139 -2.72 -6.02 -5.72
C ARG A 139 -1.37 -5.91 -5.00
N TYR A 140 -1.37 -5.39 -3.75
CA TYR A 140 -0.13 -5.21 -3.00
C TYR A 140 0.46 -6.52 -2.46
N ILE A 141 -0.37 -7.51 -2.12
CA ILE A 141 0.11 -8.85 -1.79
C ILE A 141 0.82 -9.48 -3.00
N THR A 142 0.22 -9.40 -4.20
CA THR A 142 0.85 -9.91 -5.44
C THR A 142 2.23 -9.27 -5.64
N HIS A 143 2.33 -7.95 -5.48
CA HIS A 143 3.60 -7.24 -5.60
C HIS A 143 4.61 -7.69 -4.53
N ALA A 144 4.16 -7.80 -3.27
CA ALA A 144 5.03 -8.21 -2.17
C ALA A 144 5.62 -9.61 -2.38
N LEU A 145 4.81 -10.57 -2.84
CA LEU A 145 5.27 -11.92 -3.13
C LEU A 145 6.34 -11.95 -4.22
N ILE A 146 6.19 -11.12 -5.26
CA ILE A 146 7.15 -11.03 -6.37
C ILE A 146 8.46 -10.39 -5.88
N VAL A 147 8.40 -9.21 -5.26
CA VAL A 147 9.62 -8.48 -4.88
C VAL A 147 10.37 -9.16 -3.75
N ASN A 148 9.67 -9.77 -2.78
CA ASN A 148 10.29 -10.54 -1.72
C ASN A 148 10.89 -11.84 -2.25
N GLY A 149 10.16 -12.55 -3.14
CA GLY A 149 10.64 -13.81 -3.74
C GLY A 149 11.85 -13.62 -4.66
N LEU A 150 11.97 -12.45 -5.30
CA LEU A 150 13.11 -12.06 -6.12
C LEU A 150 14.20 -11.31 -5.32
N GLU A 151 14.02 -11.11 -4.03
CA GLU A 151 14.94 -10.40 -3.12
C GLU A 151 15.31 -8.98 -3.62
N LEU A 152 14.34 -8.29 -4.25
CA LEU A 152 14.58 -6.96 -4.83
C LEU A 152 14.84 -5.93 -3.73
N GLN A 153 15.85 -5.11 -3.95
CA GLN A 153 16.23 -4.09 -2.97
C GLN A 153 15.36 -2.83 -3.09
N PRO A 154 15.03 -2.17 -1.96
CA PRO A 154 14.32 -0.90 -1.98
C PRO A 154 15.06 0.11 -2.85
N PRO A 155 14.38 0.78 -3.81
CA PRO A 155 15.03 1.76 -4.68
C PRO A 155 15.38 3.07 -3.98
N VAL A 156 14.84 3.28 -2.79
CA VAL A 156 15.05 4.46 -1.94
C VAL A 156 15.14 4.04 -0.48
N PRO A 157 15.90 4.74 0.38
CA PRO A 157 15.93 4.47 1.82
C PRO A 157 14.59 4.84 2.48
N SER A 158 14.29 4.23 3.64
CA SER A 158 13.17 4.65 4.49
C SER A 158 13.34 6.10 4.93
N ILE A 159 12.22 6.80 5.16
CA ILE A 159 12.24 8.14 5.78
C ILE A 159 12.71 8.08 7.24
N PHE A 160 12.63 6.90 7.87
CA PHE A 160 13.05 6.68 9.25
C PHE A 160 14.50 6.19 9.37
N GLU A 161 15.15 5.83 8.27
CA GLU A 161 16.59 5.57 8.25
C GLU A 161 17.33 6.91 8.38
N LYS A 162 18.03 7.09 9.50
CA LYS A 162 18.98 8.20 9.62
C LYS A 162 20.07 7.96 8.56
N LEU A 163 20.17 8.86 7.60
CA LEU A 163 21.34 8.92 6.72
C LEU A 163 22.54 9.00 7.63
N GLY A 164 23.39 7.96 7.61
CA GLY A 164 24.54 7.85 8.47
C GLY A 164 25.37 9.13 8.39
N SER A 165 25.59 9.73 9.54
CA SER A 165 26.46 10.86 9.76
C SER A 165 27.92 10.49 9.54
#